data_c1ca9504f0aa1da3a0ac1cca4b4f3cd7
#
_entry.id   c1ca9504f0aa1da3a0ac1cca4b4f3cd7
#
_cell.length_a   1.000
_cell.length_b   1.000
_cell.length_c   1.000
_cell.angle_alpha   90.00
_cell.angle_beta   90.00
_cell.angle_gamma   90.00
#
_symmetry.space_group_name_H-M   'P 1'
#
loop_
_entity.id
_entity.type
_entity.pdbx_description
1 polymer ?
#
loop_
_entity_poly.entity_id
_entity_poly.type
_entity_poly.pdbx_seq_one_letter_code
_entity_poly.pdbx_strand_id
1 'polypeptide(L)'
;MISSNYEKLDELLFNEKCKLLFSQELLEEFVTVAKRPKLKKYISRDELEDLLETIDEVAEIVNVTSEISQCRDPKDNFLLSLAIDGKADFLLTGDKDLLVLKKIGNTEIKTISEFFDIIDSWRLL
;
A
#
# COMPACT_ATOMS: atom_id res chain seq x y z
N MET A 1 14.71 -4.21 5.52
CA MET A 1 14.72 -5.60 5.10
C MET A 1 13.34 -6.08 4.76
N ILE A 2 13.18 -6.67 3.59
CA ILE A 2 11.87 -7.06 3.08
C ILE A 2 11.18 -8.08 3.97
N SER A 3 11.88 -9.10 4.43
CA SER A 3 11.29 -10.16 5.26
C SER A 3 10.73 -9.63 6.59
N SER A 4 11.46 -8.75 7.26
CA SER A 4 11.00 -8.15 8.53
C SER A 4 9.76 -7.28 8.33
N ASN A 5 9.74 -6.48 7.25
CA ASN A 5 8.59 -5.65 6.92
C ASN A 5 7.39 -6.49 6.51
N TYR A 6 7.63 -7.59 5.80
CA TYR A 6 6.59 -8.53 5.40
C TYR A 6 5.90 -9.13 6.63
N GLU A 7 6.68 -9.60 7.60
CA GLU A 7 6.15 -10.20 8.82
C GLU A 7 5.28 -9.22 9.62
N LYS A 8 5.74 -7.98 9.77
CA LYS A 8 4.98 -6.93 10.45
C LYS A 8 3.68 -6.61 9.73
N LEU A 9 3.74 -6.50 8.41
CA LEU A 9 2.58 -6.20 7.59
C LEU A 9 1.57 -7.34 7.66
N ASP A 10 2.03 -8.58 7.52
CA ASP A 10 1.20 -9.76 7.60
C ASP A 10 0.47 -9.85 8.94
N GLU A 11 1.17 -9.59 10.05
CA GLU A 11 0.58 -9.56 11.38
C GLU A 11 -0.53 -8.50 11.50
N LEU A 12 -0.28 -7.30 10.99
CA LEU A 12 -1.28 -6.22 11.03
C LEU A 12 -2.53 -6.57 10.23
N LEU A 13 -2.34 -7.14 9.05
CA LEU A 13 -3.45 -7.53 8.18
C LEU A 13 -4.24 -8.70 8.76
N PHE A 14 -3.55 -9.70 9.27
CA PHE A 14 -4.16 -10.90 9.83
C PHE A 14 -5.01 -10.58 11.07
N ASN A 15 -4.56 -9.63 11.89
CA ASN A 15 -5.26 -9.22 13.10
C ASN A 15 -6.32 -8.14 12.85
N GLU A 16 -6.61 -7.83 11.60
CA GLU A 16 -7.60 -6.82 11.20
C GLU A 16 -7.34 -5.42 11.78
N LYS A 17 -6.09 -5.13 12.13
CA LYS A 17 -5.69 -3.82 12.66
C LYS A 17 -5.51 -2.78 11.56
N CYS A 18 -5.37 -3.21 10.33
CA CYS A 18 -5.38 -2.31 9.20
C CYS A 18 -6.08 -2.95 8.01
N LYS A 19 -6.63 -2.11 7.15
CA LYS A 19 -7.27 -2.52 5.91
C LYS A 19 -6.41 -2.09 4.74
N LEU A 20 -6.24 -2.98 3.75
CA LEU A 20 -5.59 -2.63 2.50
C LEU A 20 -6.66 -2.17 1.51
N LEU A 21 -6.39 -1.04 0.87
CA LEU A 21 -7.26 -0.53 -0.17
C LEU A 21 -6.59 -0.70 -1.54
N PHE A 22 -7.31 -1.27 -2.47
CA PHE A 22 -6.87 -1.41 -3.85
C PHE A 22 -8.01 -1.00 -4.79
N SER A 23 -7.66 -0.49 -5.96
CA SER A 23 -8.57 -0.51 -7.09
C SER A 23 -8.31 -1.80 -7.86
N GLN A 24 -9.21 -2.16 -8.76
CA GLN A 24 -9.00 -3.33 -9.61
C GLN A 24 -7.72 -3.17 -10.44
N GLU A 25 -7.50 -1.99 -10.99
CA GLU A 25 -6.33 -1.67 -11.82
C GLU A 25 -5.03 -1.77 -11.02
N LEU A 26 -5.01 -1.25 -9.79
CA LEU A 26 -3.83 -1.30 -8.92
C LEU A 26 -3.50 -2.73 -8.52
N LEU A 27 -4.51 -3.53 -8.21
CA LEU A 27 -4.32 -4.94 -7.85
C LEU A 27 -3.70 -5.72 -9.02
N GLU A 28 -4.20 -5.51 -10.23
CA GLU A 28 -3.66 -6.15 -11.43
C GLU A 28 -2.21 -5.75 -11.68
N GLU A 29 -1.89 -4.48 -11.52
CA GLU A 29 -0.53 -3.98 -11.65
C GLU A 29 0.38 -4.60 -10.58
N PHE A 30 -0.08 -4.67 -9.34
CA PHE A 30 0.67 -5.27 -8.25
C PHE A 30 1.01 -6.73 -8.55
N VAL A 31 0.04 -7.53 -9.00
CA VAL A 31 0.25 -8.93 -9.34
C VAL A 31 1.27 -9.06 -10.48
N THR A 32 1.16 -8.21 -11.50
CA THR A 32 2.09 -8.21 -12.64
C THR A 32 3.52 -7.91 -12.19
N VAL A 33 3.71 -6.89 -11.36
CA VAL A 33 5.03 -6.50 -10.85
C VAL A 33 5.61 -7.59 -9.95
N ALA A 34 4.78 -8.19 -9.09
CA ALA A 34 5.21 -9.22 -8.15
C ALA A 34 5.72 -10.48 -8.85
N LYS A 35 5.26 -10.76 -10.07
CA LYS A 35 5.69 -11.91 -10.86
C LYS A 35 6.97 -11.68 -11.66
N ARG A 36 7.53 -10.47 -11.63
CA ARG A 36 8.76 -10.18 -12.39
C ARG A 36 9.94 -10.98 -11.85
N PRO A 37 10.82 -11.50 -12.75
CA PRO A 37 11.97 -12.30 -12.33
C PRO A 37 12.90 -11.61 -11.34
N LYS A 38 13.01 -10.29 -11.40
CA LYS A 38 13.87 -9.51 -10.50
C LYS A 38 13.46 -9.63 -9.04
N LEU A 39 12.18 -9.88 -8.77
CA LEU A 39 11.67 -9.99 -7.40
C LEU A 39 11.83 -11.39 -6.82
N LYS A 40 12.12 -12.39 -7.64
CA LYS A 40 12.37 -13.76 -7.17
C LYS A 40 13.55 -13.86 -6.20
N LYS A 41 14.46 -12.88 -6.25
CA LYS A 41 15.61 -12.82 -5.32
C LYS A 41 15.20 -12.42 -3.91
N TYR A 42 14.08 -11.72 -3.76
CA TYR A 42 13.66 -11.10 -2.50
C TYR A 42 12.48 -11.81 -1.86
N ILE A 43 11.67 -12.49 -2.67
CA ILE A 43 10.49 -13.18 -2.20
C ILE A 43 10.38 -14.50 -2.96
N SER A 44 10.17 -15.61 -2.23
CA SER A 44 9.97 -16.91 -2.85
C SER A 44 8.58 -16.99 -3.48
N ARG A 45 8.39 -17.99 -4.34
CA ARG A 45 7.08 -18.23 -4.95
C ARG A 45 6.01 -18.53 -3.90
N ASP A 46 6.35 -19.32 -2.89
CA ASP A 46 5.42 -19.69 -1.84
C ASP A 46 5.04 -18.48 -0.98
N GLU A 47 6.03 -17.64 -0.65
CA GLU A 47 5.77 -16.40 0.08
C GLU A 47 4.89 -15.45 -0.71
N LEU A 48 5.10 -15.37 -2.03
CA LEU A 48 4.29 -14.54 -2.91
C LEU A 48 2.84 -15.05 -2.96
N GLU A 49 2.66 -16.37 -3.10
CA GLU A 49 1.33 -16.98 -3.11
C GLU A 49 0.58 -16.71 -1.80
N ASP A 50 1.27 -16.86 -0.67
CA ASP A 50 0.70 -16.55 0.65
C ASP A 50 0.30 -15.10 0.77
N LEU A 51 1.15 -14.19 0.29
CA LEU A 51 0.86 -12.75 0.32
C LEU A 51 -0.36 -12.42 -0.54
N LEU A 52 -0.44 -12.98 -1.74
CA LEU A 52 -1.58 -12.74 -2.63
C LEU A 52 -2.88 -13.28 -2.04
N GLU A 53 -2.84 -14.43 -1.38
CA GLU A 53 -4.02 -14.96 -0.69
C GLU A 53 -4.46 -14.05 0.45
N THR A 54 -3.52 -13.55 1.24
CA THR A 54 -3.82 -12.61 2.33
C THR A 54 -4.44 -11.33 1.78
N ILE A 55 -3.87 -10.77 0.72
CA ILE A 55 -4.41 -9.57 0.08
C ILE A 55 -5.84 -9.82 -0.41
N ASP A 56 -6.08 -10.95 -1.06
CA ASP A 56 -7.39 -11.31 -1.57
C ASP A 56 -8.44 -11.39 -0.46
N GLU A 57 -8.05 -11.85 0.73
CA GLU A 57 -8.95 -11.96 1.87
C GLU A 57 -9.24 -10.62 2.56
N VAL A 58 -8.23 -9.75 2.65
CA VAL A 58 -8.30 -8.55 3.49
C VAL A 58 -8.39 -7.24 2.70
N ALA A 59 -8.12 -7.26 1.42
CA ALA A 59 -8.15 -6.05 0.61
C ALA A 59 -9.59 -5.62 0.32
N GLU A 60 -9.82 -4.32 0.42
CA GLU A 60 -11.08 -3.71 0.03
C GLU A 60 -10.89 -3.07 -1.34
N ILE A 61 -11.74 -3.41 -2.29
CA ILE A 61 -11.69 -2.85 -3.64
C ILE A 61 -12.47 -1.56 -3.68
N VAL A 62 -11.79 -0.49 -4.07
CA VAL A 62 -12.35 0.86 -4.15
C VAL A 62 -12.62 1.20 -5.61
N ASN A 63 -13.82 1.71 -5.89
CA ASN A 63 -14.17 2.22 -7.19
C ASN A 63 -13.69 3.68 -7.27
N VAL A 64 -12.66 3.94 -8.08
CA VAL A 64 -12.04 5.26 -8.17
C VAL A 64 -12.83 6.13 -9.14
N THR A 65 -13.39 7.23 -8.64
CA THR A 65 -14.20 8.17 -9.42
C THR A 65 -13.62 9.60 -9.41
N SER A 66 -12.84 9.95 -8.39
CA SER A 66 -12.20 11.27 -8.31
C SER A 66 -11.13 11.46 -9.38
N GLU A 67 -10.96 12.69 -9.83
CA GLU A 67 -9.93 13.06 -10.80
C GLU A 67 -8.98 14.09 -10.16
N ILE A 68 -7.85 13.61 -9.65
CA ILE A 68 -6.81 14.44 -9.06
C ILE A 68 -5.75 14.73 -10.12
N SER A 69 -5.23 15.95 -10.17
CA SER A 69 -4.23 16.35 -11.16
C SER A 69 -3.07 17.14 -10.55
N GLN A 70 -2.70 16.83 -9.31
CA GLN A 70 -1.63 17.54 -8.59
C GLN A 70 -0.22 17.11 -8.99
N CYS A 71 -0.07 15.90 -9.55
CA CYS A 71 1.21 15.34 -9.93
C CYS A 71 1.37 15.32 -11.45
N ARG A 72 2.63 15.28 -11.91
CA ARG A 72 2.93 15.18 -13.33
C ARG A 72 2.62 13.80 -13.89
N ASP A 73 2.82 12.76 -13.08
CA ASP A 73 2.57 11.38 -13.51
C ASP A 73 1.11 11.02 -13.27
N PRO A 74 0.36 10.61 -14.30
CA PRO A 74 -1.03 10.18 -14.13
C PRO A 74 -1.20 9.02 -13.16
N LYS A 75 -0.21 8.14 -13.03
CA LYS A 75 -0.25 7.03 -12.07
C LYS A 75 -0.27 7.52 -10.63
N ASP A 76 0.52 8.57 -10.33
CA ASP A 76 0.54 9.18 -9.02
C ASP A 76 -0.80 9.84 -8.70
N ASN A 77 -1.38 10.54 -9.67
CA ASN A 77 -2.70 11.14 -9.53
C ASN A 77 -3.77 10.09 -9.27
N PHE A 78 -3.66 8.93 -9.92
CA PHE A 78 -4.60 7.83 -9.71
C PHE A 78 -4.49 7.30 -8.27
N LEU A 79 -3.29 7.16 -7.72
CA LEU A 79 -3.09 6.73 -6.34
C LEU A 79 -3.69 7.72 -5.34
N LEU A 80 -3.54 9.02 -5.61
CA LEU A 80 -4.16 10.05 -4.78
C LEU A 80 -5.69 9.98 -4.83
N SER A 81 -6.24 9.76 -6.01
CA SER A 81 -7.68 9.60 -6.21
C SER A 81 -8.22 8.38 -5.46
N LEU A 82 -7.49 7.27 -5.54
CA LEU A 82 -7.82 6.04 -4.80
C LEU A 82 -7.84 6.29 -3.29
N ALA A 83 -6.83 6.99 -2.78
CA ALA A 83 -6.75 7.29 -1.35
C ALA A 83 -7.92 8.15 -0.88
N ILE A 84 -8.33 9.13 -1.67
CA ILE A 84 -9.47 10.00 -1.35
C ILE A 84 -10.77 9.22 -1.41
N ASP A 85 -11.01 8.49 -2.49
CA ASP A 85 -12.26 7.75 -2.67
C ASP A 85 -12.41 6.61 -1.67
N GLY A 86 -11.30 5.98 -1.28
CA GLY A 86 -11.27 4.95 -0.27
C GLY A 86 -11.24 5.46 1.16
N LYS A 87 -11.14 6.77 1.36
CA LYS A 87 -10.99 7.40 2.68
C LYS A 87 -9.83 6.80 3.47
N ALA A 88 -8.70 6.63 2.81
CA ALA A 88 -7.51 6.04 3.41
C ALA A 88 -6.94 6.94 4.49
N ASP A 89 -6.43 6.35 5.56
CA ASP A 89 -5.69 7.09 6.58
C ASP A 89 -4.25 7.33 6.14
N PHE A 90 -3.68 6.37 5.41
CA PHE A 90 -2.30 6.44 4.94
C PHE A 90 -2.18 5.98 3.49
N LEU A 91 -1.35 6.68 2.73
CA LEU A 91 -0.86 6.24 1.43
C LEU A 91 0.63 5.92 1.60
N LEU A 92 1.00 4.66 1.44
CA LEU A 92 2.38 4.21 1.63
C LEU A 92 3.09 4.15 0.28
N THR A 93 4.21 4.85 0.17
CA THR A 93 4.94 4.95 -1.09
C THR A 93 6.43 5.20 -0.84
N GLY A 94 7.26 4.81 -1.80
CA GLY A 94 8.67 5.21 -1.84
C GLY A 94 8.93 6.34 -2.82
N ASP A 95 7.90 6.81 -3.52
CA ASP A 95 8.03 7.83 -4.57
C ASP A 95 8.17 9.22 -3.94
N LYS A 96 9.29 9.89 -4.24
CA LYS A 96 9.58 11.22 -3.70
C LYS A 96 8.58 12.27 -4.16
N ASP A 97 8.04 12.13 -5.36
CA ASP A 97 7.05 13.09 -5.89
C ASP A 97 5.74 13.05 -5.11
N LEU A 98 5.38 11.89 -4.56
CA LEU A 98 4.23 11.75 -3.68
C LEU A 98 4.58 12.16 -2.24
N LEU A 99 5.74 11.74 -1.74
CA LEU A 99 6.17 12.03 -0.37
C LEU A 99 6.30 13.53 -0.10
N VAL A 100 6.67 14.32 -1.10
CA VAL A 100 6.82 15.76 -0.95
C VAL A 100 5.48 16.45 -0.66
N LEU A 101 4.37 15.85 -1.05
CA LEU A 101 3.02 16.38 -0.76
C LEU A 101 2.64 16.23 0.70
N LYS A 102 3.20 15.26 1.39
CA LYS A 102 2.98 14.92 2.81
C LYS A 102 1.55 14.49 3.15
N LYS A 103 0.57 15.04 2.49
CA LYS A 103 -0.84 14.80 2.81
C LYS A 103 -1.72 15.12 1.61
N ILE A 104 -2.81 14.37 1.45
CA ILE A 104 -3.88 14.69 0.50
C ILE A 104 -5.21 14.49 1.23
N GLY A 105 -6.01 15.56 1.37
CA GLY A 105 -7.22 15.51 2.18
C GLY A 105 -6.90 15.07 3.61
N ASN A 106 -7.49 13.98 4.07
CA ASN A 106 -7.23 13.41 5.38
C ASN A 106 -6.23 12.24 5.35
N THR A 107 -5.65 11.95 4.20
CA THR A 107 -4.70 10.86 4.01
C THR A 107 -3.28 11.37 4.18
N GLU A 108 -2.53 10.79 5.10
CA GLU A 108 -1.10 11.08 5.27
C GLU A 108 -0.28 10.22 4.31
N ILE A 109 0.70 10.84 3.66
CA ILE A 109 1.59 10.15 2.71
C ILE A 109 2.89 9.84 3.43
N LYS A 110 3.21 8.56 3.57
CA LYS A 110 4.35 8.08 4.37
C LYS A 110 5.09 6.96 3.65
N THR A 111 6.33 6.74 4.04
CA THR A 111 7.05 5.52 3.67
C THR A 111 6.56 4.37 4.56
N ILE A 112 6.84 3.14 4.14
CA ILE A 112 6.49 1.96 4.94
C ILE A 112 7.21 1.98 6.29
N SER A 113 8.46 2.46 6.34
CA SER A 113 9.23 2.62 7.58
C SER A 113 8.55 3.59 8.54
N GLU A 114 8.17 4.76 8.03
CA GLU A 114 7.47 5.77 8.84
C GLU A 114 6.15 5.24 9.38
N PHE A 115 5.43 4.48 8.56
CA PHE A 115 4.16 3.86 8.96
C PHE A 115 4.38 2.89 10.13
N PHE A 116 5.39 2.02 10.05
CA PHE A 116 5.68 1.09 11.14
C PHE A 116 6.09 1.80 12.43
N ASP A 117 6.83 2.89 12.31
CA ASP A 117 7.19 3.71 13.49
C ASP A 117 5.93 4.27 14.17
N ILE A 118 4.99 4.74 13.39
CA ILE A 118 3.70 5.25 13.92
C ILE A 118 2.92 4.13 14.63
N ILE A 119 2.81 2.96 14.01
CA ILE A 119 2.09 1.82 14.57
C ILE A 119 2.76 1.32 15.84
N ASP A 120 4.08 1.23 15.86
CA ASP A 120 4.82 0.81 17.05
C ASP A 120 4.62 1.80 18.20
N SER A 121 4.55 3.10 17.88
CA SER A 121 4.23 4.14 18.87
C SER A 121 2.84 3.92 19.50
N TRP A 122 1.85 3.54 18.70
CA TRP A 122 0.50 3.27 19.21
C TRP A 122 0.46 2.06 20.15
N ARG A 123 1.32 1.07 19.95
CA ARG A 123 1.39 -0.13 20.80
C ARG A 123 1.88 0.19 22.21
N LEU A 124 2.59 1.29 22.38
CA LEU A 124 3.10 1.73 23.67
C LEU A 124 2.06 2.45 24.51
N LEU A 125 0.95 2.82 23.91
CA LEU A 125 -0.15 3.47 24.58
C LEU A 125 -1.14 2.43 25.11
#